data_16bf2fd520ffd5c47cb5591ceefe0cf8
#
_entry.id   16bf2fd520ffd5c47cb5591ceefe0cf8
#
_cell.length_a   1.000
_cell.length_b   1.000
_cell.length_c   1.000
_cell.angle_alpha   90.00
_cell.angle_beta   90.00
_cell.angle_gamma   90.00
#
_symmetry.space_group_name_H-M   'P 1'
#
loop_
_entity.id
_entity.type
_entity.pdbx_description
1 polymer ?
#
loop_
_entity_poly.entity_id
_entity_poly.type
_entity_poly.pdbx_seq_one_letter_code
_entity_poly.pdbx_strand_id
1 'polypeptide(L)'
;MENIISVSHLSFGYDSKRKVLENINFRLKKGESVGLVGANGVGKSTLLRILVGLNTGFQGDVMVNNIPLEKKNLKIIRKNVGYVFQDADSQLFMSTVFDDVAFAPRNYGMSEAEVNEKTMEALKVVHIEQLKDKQIYKLSGGEKKLASIATILSTEPDVILMDEPSVALDPKNRRNLINILNQLNQAKIIASHDLNMIMDTCERTILLSDGKIIKDGNTKEILLDKELMEESGLELPLGY
;
A
#
# COMPACT_ATOMS: atom_id res chain seq x y z
N MET A 1 2.83 1.76 21.98
CA MET A 1 2.32 2.34 20.71
C MET A 1 1.02 1.64 20.36
N GLU A 2 0.03 2.37 19.87
CA GLU A 2 -1.29 1.87 19.51
C GLU A 2 -1.24 1.09 18.18
N ASN A 3 -1.93 -0.07 18.13
CA ASN A 3 -2.06 -0.83 16.89
C ASN A 3 -3.18 -0.21 16.04
N ILE A 4 -2.86 0.11 14.79
CA ILE A 4 -3.81 0.66 13.82
C ILE A 4 -4.46 -0.42 12.97
N ILE A 5 -3.73 -1.52 12.68
CA ILE A 5 -4.27 -2.75 12.09
C ILE A 5 -3.91 -3.92 13.00
N SER A 6 -4.86 -4.82 13.22
CA SER A 6 -4.65 -6.12 13.87
C SER A 6 -5.27 -7.22 13.03
N VAL A 7 -4.50 -8.25 12.74
CA VAL A 7 -4.92 -9.44 11.98
C VAL A 7 -4.68 -10.66 12.84
N SER A 8 -5.71 -11.49 13.01
CA SER A 8 -5.65 -12.71 13.80
C SER A 8 -6.29 -13.87 13.05
N HIS A 9 -5.53 -14.96 12.90
CA HIS A 9 -5.96 -16.22 12.28
C HIS A 9 -6.59 -16.05 10.88
N LEU A 10 -6.17 -15.03 10.12
CA LEU A 10 -6.72 -14.75 8.80
C LEU A 10 -6.38 -15.87 7.83
N SER A 11 -7.41 -16.47 7.23
CA SER A 11 -7.29 -17.41 6.12
C SER A 11 -8.24 -17.03 5.01
N PHE A 12 -7.78 -17.18 3.74
CA PHE A 12 -8.54 -16.80 2.57
C PHE A 12 -8.19 -17.67 1.34
N GLY A 13 -9.18 -17.96 0.53
CA GLY A 13 -9.05 -18.55 -0.80
C GLY A 13 -10.10 -18.00 -1.74
N TYR A 14 -9.80 -17.87 -3.03
CA TYR A 14 -10.76 -17.44 -4.05
C TYR A 14 -11.79 -18.53 -4.38
N ASP A 15 -11.43 -19.78 -4.09
CA ASP A 15 -12.31 -20.93 -4.18
C ASP A 15 -12.16 -21.82 -2.94
N SER A 16 -13.03 -22.83 -2.82
CA SER A 16 -13.00 -23.77 -1.69
C SER A 16 -11.84 -24.78 -1.71
N LYS A 17 -11.09 -24.87 -2.82
CA LYS A 17 -10.09 -25.91 -3.04
C LYS A 17 -8.68 -25.48 -2.65
N ARG A 18 -8.36 -24.16 -2.77
CA ARG A 18 -7.01 -23.64 -2.52
C ARG A 18 -7.03 -22.40 -1.64
N LYS A 19 -6.41 -22.50 -0.48
CA LYS A 19 -6.10 -21.33 0.34
C LYS A 19 -4.96 -20.55 -0.29
N VAL A 20 -5.11 -19.23 -0.37
CA VAL A 20 -4.09 -18.28 -0.81
C VAL A 20 -3.36 -17.70 0.39
N LEU A 21 -4.09 -17.54 1.51
CA LEU A 21 -3.55 -17.12 2.80
C LEU A 21 -4.00 -18.10 3.87
N GLU A 22 -3.11 -18.48 4.77
CA GLU A 22 -3.38 -19.45 5.83
C GLU A 22 -2.82 -18.97 7.17
N ASN A 23 -3.73 -18.79 8.15
CA ASN A 23 -3.41 -18.42 9.53
C ASN A 23 -2.47 -17.22 9.66
N ILE A 24 -2.74 -16.15 8.92
CA ILE A 24 -1.97 -14.92 8.97
C ILE A 24 -2.25 -14.18 10.28
N ASN A 25 -1.18 -13.80 10.98
CA ASN A 25 -1.24 -13.08 12.25
C ASN A 25 -0.18 -11.98 12.24
N PHE A 26 -0.57 -10.71 12.35
CA PHE A 26 0.34 -9.59 12.55
C PHE A 26 -0.40 -8.36 13.05
N ARG A 27 0.37 -7.35 13.45
CA ARG A 27 -0.14 -6.03 13.86
C ARG A 27 0.67 -4.95 13.18
N LEU A 28 0.02 -3.85 12.80
CA LEU A 28 0.66 -2.62 12.32
C LEU A 28 0.45 -1.53 13.36
N LYS A 29 1.52 -0.86 13.77
CA LYS A 29 1.46 0.26 14.70
C LYS A 29 1.25 1.57 13.95
N LYS A 30 0.71 2.57 14.63
CA LYS A 30 0.56 3.93 14.09
C LYS A 30 1.94 4.49 13.69
N GLY A 31 2.03 5.02 12.45
CA GLY A 31 3.25 5.59 11.90
C GLY A 31 4.33 4.57 11.48
N GLU A 32 4.09 3.27 11.65
CA GLU A 32 5.04 2.22 11.28
C GLU A 32 5.08 1.99 9.76
N SER A 33 6.27 1.77 9.21
CA SER A 33 6.49 1.39 7.82
C SER A 33 6.93 -0.07 7.75
N VAL A 34 6.11 -0.91 7.11
CA VAL A 34 6.32 -2.36 7.04
C VAL A 34 6.44 -2.80 5.59
N GLY A 35 7.52 -3.51 5.26
CA GLY A 35 7.69 -4.24 4.00
C GLY A 35 6.92 -5.56 4.03
N LEU A 36 6.17 -5.86 2.98
CA LEU A 36 5.55 -7.16 2.75
C LEU A 36 6.24 -7.82 1.56
N VAL A 37 7.11 -8.78 1.84
CA VAL A 37 8.02 -9.40 0.87
C VAL A 37 7.66 -10.87 0.66
N GLY A 38 7.96 -11.40 -0.51
CA GLY A 38 7.71 -12.80 -0.88
C GLY A 38 7.66 -12.97 -2.39
N ALA A 39 7.79 -14.18 -2.87
CA ALA A 39 7.75 -14.51 -4.29
C ALA A 39 6.43 -14.11 -4.97
N ASN A 40 6.39 -14.12 -6.30
CA ASN A 40 5.16 -13.80 -7.02
C ASN A 40 4.08 -14.87 -6.76
N GLY A 41 2.84 -14.40 -6.55
CA GLY A 41 1.69 -15.28 -6.31
C GLY A 41 1.53 -15.83 -4.90
N VAL A 42 2.40 -15.48 -3.93
CA VAL A 42 2.31 -15.96 -2.53
C VAL A 42 1.18 -15.33 -1.70
N GLY A 43 0.45 -14.33 -2.25
CA GLY A 43 -0.70 -13.75 -1.56
C GLY A 43 -0.51 -12.30 -1.09
N LYS A 44 0.59 -11.60 -1.41
CA LYS A 44 0.83 -10.20 -0.99
C LYS A 44 -0.33 -9.26 -1.35
N SER A 45 -0.66 -9.15 -2.63
CA SER A 45 -1.77 -8.30 -3.11
C SER A 45 -3.12 -8.76 -2.56
N THR A 46 -3.32 -10.07 -2.35
CA THR A 46 -4.54 -10.63 -1.75
C THR A 46 -4.69 -10.13 -0.31
N LEU A 47 -3.61 -10.16 0.48
CA LEU A 47 -3.62 -9.65 1.86
C LEU A 47 -3.95 -8.16 1.87
N LEU A 48 -3.28 -7.34 1.06
CA LEU A 48 -3.56 -5.89 1.01
C LEU A 48 -5.02 -5.61 0.59
N ARG A 49 -5.56 -6.34 -0.40
CA ARG A 49 -6.95 -6.20 -0.83
C ARG A 49 -7.97 -6.60 0.26
N ILE A 50 -7.64 -7.57 1.11
CA ILE A 50 -8.47 -7.89 2.27
C ILE A 50 -8.46 -6.72 3.26
N LEU A 51 -7.28 -6.17 3.59
CA LEU A 51 -7.16 -5.09 4.59
C LEU A 51 -7.96 -3.83 4.23
N VAL A 52 -8.17 -3.54 2.94
CA VAL A 52 -9.03 -2.43 2.47
C VAL A 52 -10.47 -2.88 2.19
N GLY A 53 -10.79 -4.16 2.40
CA GLY A 53 -12.14 -4.72 2.19
C GLY A 53 -12.56 -4.86 0.72
N LEU A 54 -11.60 -5.01 -0.20
CA LEU A 54 -11.88 -5.37 -1.60
C LEU A 54 -12.14 -6.87 -1.73
N ASN A 55 -11.41 -7.70 -0.98
CA ASN A 55 -11.69 -9.12 -0.85
C ASN A 55 -12.39 -9.38 0.48
N THR A 56 -13.54 -10.04 0.44
CA THR A 56 -14.37 -10.41 1.59
C THR A 56 -14.52 -11.94 1.67
N GLY A 57 -15.09 -12.46 2.76
CA GLY A 57 -15.28 -13.91 2.91
C GLY A 57 -14.06 -14.65 3.45
N PHE A 58 -13.12 -13.95 4.07
CA PHE A 58 -12.02 -14.53 4.82
C PHE A 58 -12.50 -15.12 6.16
N GLN A 59 -11.71 -16.02 6.73
CA GLN A 59 -11.85 -16.54 8.10
C GLN A 59 -10.87 -15.80 9.01
N GLY A 60 -11.18 -15.71 10.31
CA GLY A 60 -10.37 -14.98 11.29
C GLY A 60 -10.83 -13.54 11.46
N ASP A 61 -10.04 -12.74 12.17
CA ASP A 61 -10.39 -11.38 12.56
C ASP A 61 -9.43 -10.35 11.97
N VAL A 62 -9.98 -9.28 11.41
CA VAL A 62 -9.23 -8.10 10.94
C VAL A 62 -9.86 -6.86 11.56
N MET A 63 -9.04 -6.06 12.24
CA MET A 63 -9.45 -4.79 12.86
C MET A 63 -8.63 -3.65 12.27
N VAL A 64 -9.29 -2.53 11.98
CA VAL A 64 -8.67 -1.27 11.58
C VAL A 64 -9.16 -0.17 12.53
N ASN A 65 -8.26 0.51 13.22
CA ASN A 65 -8.62 1.49 14.26
C ASN A 65 -9.63 0.92 15.28
N ASN A 66 -9.44 -0.34 15.72
CA ASN A 66 -10.36 -1.06 16.58
C ASN A 66 -11.78 -1.30 15.98
N ILE A 67 -11.98 -1.07 14.68
CA ILE A 67 -13.22 -1.32 13.96
C ILE A 67 -13.08 -2.64 13.19
N PRO A 68 -13.98 -3.63 13.39
CA PRO A 68 -13.91 -4.90 12.66
C PRO A 68 -14.15 -4.70 11.16
N LEU A 69 -13.35 -5.39 10.34
CA LEU A 69 -13.46 -5.37 8.88
C LEU A 69 -14.67 -6.21 8.44
N GLU A 70 -15.83 -5.61 8.50
CA GLU A 70 -17.13 -6.19 8.10
C GLU A 70 -17.81 -5.30 7.06
N LYS A 71 -18.73 -5.86 6.28
CA LYS A 71 -19.44 -5.16 5.20
C LYS A 71 -20.07 -3.83 5.66
N LYS A 72 -20.66 -3.79 6.85
CA LYS A 72 -21.30 -2.58 7.42
C LYS A 72 -20.31 -1.45 7.73
N ASN A 73 -19.02 -1.77 7.96
CA ASN A 73 -17.97 -0.83 8.37
C ASN A 73 -17.08 -0.38 7.20
N LEU A 74 -17.25 -0.93 6.00
CA LEU A 74 -16.35 -0.66 4.85
C LEU A 74 -16.22 0.83 4.51
N LYS A 75 -17.30 1.61 4.66
CA LYS A 75 -17.28 3.05 4.39
C LYS A 75 -16.28 3.78 5.30
N ILE A 76 -16.30 3.46 6.60
CA ILE A 76 -15.39 4.06 7.60
C ILE A 76 -13.96 3.56 7.37
N ILE A 77 -13.79 2.25 7.16
CA ILE A 77 -12.47 1.64 6.95
C ILE A 77 -11.80 2.22 5.70
N ARG A 78 -12.51 2.32 4.57
CA ARG A 78 -11.97 2.88 3.32
C ARG A 78 -11.67 4.38 3.37
N LYS A 79 -12.23 5.10 4.34
CA LYS A 79 -11.83 6.49 4.62
C LYS A 79 -10.46 6.54 5.31
N ASN A 80 -10.17 5.56 6.17
CA ASN A 80 -8.97 5.52 7.00
C ASN A 80 -7.82 4.72 6.37
N VAL A 81 -8.10 3.91 5.34
CA VAL A 81 -7.12 3.06 4.66
C VAL A 81 -7.09 3.39 3.18
N GLY A 82 -6.02 4.01 2.74
CA GLY A 82 -5.75 4.22 1.31
C GLY A 82 -5.09 3.01 0.67
N TYR A 83 -5.44 2.71 -0.58
CA TYR A 83 -4.84 1.62 -1.35
C TYR A 83 -4.30 2.13 -2.69
N VAL A 84 -3.01 1.98 -2.91
CA VAL A 84 -2.34 2.31 -4.18
C VAL A 84 -2.18 1.03 -4.99
N PHE A 85 -2.83 0.97 -6.14
CA PHE A 85 -2.77 -0.17 -7.04
C PHE A 85 -1.41 -0.30 -7.74
N GLN A 86 -1.03 -1.54 -8.08
CA GLN A 86 0.17 -1.82 -8.86
C GLN A 86 0.15 -1.06 -10.20
N ASP A 87 -0.96 -1.14 -10.93
CA ASP A 87 -1.19 -0.42 -12.16
C ASP A 87 -1.97 0.88 -11.88
N ALA A 88 -1.34 2.02 -12.17
CA ALA A 88 -1.95 3.33 -11.97
C ALA A 88 -3.15 3.58 -12.92
N ASP A 89 -3.17 2.97 -14.12
CA ASP A 89 -4.32 3.07 -15.04
C ASP A 89 -5.57 2.39 -14.50
N SER A 90 -5.43 1.42 -13.58
CA SER A 90 -6.55 0.81 -12.87
C SER A 90 -7.12 1.69 -11.75
N GLN A 91 -6.44 2.79 -11.39
CA GLN A 91 -6.84 3.70 -10.31
C GLN A 91 -7.31 5.06 -10.83
N LEU A 92 -6.66 5.59 -11.88
CA LEU A 92 -6.94 6.90 -12.46
C LEU A 92 -7.99 6.79 -13.56
N PHE A 93 -9.08 7.55 -13.45
CA PHE A 93 -10.24 7.43 -14.36
C PHE A 93 -10.91 8.76 -14.72
N MET A 94 -10.48 9.86 -14.12
CA MET A 94 -10.98 11.19 -14.43
C MET A 94 -10.24 11.82 -15.62
N SER A 95 -10.67 12.98 -16.08
CA SER A 95 -10.07 13.65 -17.24
C SER A 95 -8.73 14.30 -16.91
N THR A 96 -8.62 14.94 -15.74
CA THR A 96 -7.42 15.68 -15.31
C THR A 96 -6.86 15.13 -14.01
N VAL A 97 -5.60 15.44 -13.72
CA VAL A 97 -4.95 15.08 -12.46
C VAL A 97 -5.69 15.68 -11.27
N PHE A 98 -6.10 16.95 -11.39
CA PHE A 98 -6.86 17.61 -10.32
C PHE A 98 -8.17 16.89 -10.03
N ASP A 99 -8.93 16.52 -11.05
CA ASP A 99 -10.24 15.88 -10.88
C ASP A 99 -10.10 14.49 -10.23
N ASP A 100 -9.07 13.71 -10.58
CA ASP A 100 -8.81 12.41 -9.96
C ASP A 100 -8.45 12.57 -8.47
N VAL A 101 -7.57 13.52 -8.13
CA VAL A 101 -7.16 13.75 -6.75
C VAL A 101 -8.31 14.34 -5.92
N ALA A 102 -9.15 15.18 -6.51
CA ALA A 102 -10.33 15.80 -5.87
C ALA A 102 -11.51 14.83 -5.73
N PHE A 103 -11.51 13.70 -6.42
CA PHE A 103 -12.66 12.79 -6.48
C PHE A 103 -13.07 12.25 -5.09
N ALA A 104 -12.12 11.73 -4.34
CA ALA A 104 -12.42 11.16 -3.02
C ALA A 104 -12.83 12.22 -1.98
N PRO A 105 -12.15 13.37 -1.83
CA PRO A 105 -12.62 14.47 -0.98
C PRO A 105 -14.04 14.92 -1.28
N ARG A 106 -14.42 15.09 -2.57
CA ARG A 106 -15.79 15.41 -2.98
C ARG A 106 -16.79 14.34 -2.55
N ASN A 107 -16.46 13.05 -2.75
CA ASN A 107 -17.33 11.93 -2.36
C ASN A 107 -17.50 11.81 -0.84
N TYR A 108 -16.54 12.30 -0.06
CA TYR A 108 -16.67 12.37 1.39
C TYR A 108 -17.45 13.60 1.88
N GLY A 109 -17.92 14.46 0.95
CA GLY A 109 -18.78 15.60 1.25
C GLY A 109 -18.04 16.83 1.79
N MET A 110 -16.73 16.96 1.49
CA MET A 110 -15.97 18.17 1.79
C MET A 110 -16.48 19.35 0.95
N SER A 111 -16.37 20.56 1.47
CA SER A 111 -16.65 21.79 0.71
C SER A 111 -15.64 21.95 -0.43
N GLU A 112 -16.00 22.65 -1.52
CA GLU A 112 -15.08 22.89 -2.65
C GLU A 112 -13.79 23.62 -2.22
N ALA A 113 -13.84 24.45 -1.19
CA ALA A 113 -12.66 25.08 -0.62
C ALA A 113 -11.70 24.05 0.01
N GLU A 114 -12.23 23.14 0.84
CA GLU A 114 -11.47 22.05 1.45
C GLU A 114 -10.95 21.05 0.39
N VAL A 115 -11.79 20.73 -0.60
CA VAL A 115 -11.39 19.87 -1.74
C VAL A 115 -10.19 20.46 -2.46
N ASN A 116 -10.23 21.78 -2.79
CA ASN A 116 -9.12 22.44 -3.46
C ASN A 116 -7.85 22.45 -2.60
N GLU A 117 -7.96 22.75 -1.32
CA GLU A 117 -6.85 22.76 -0.35
C GLU A 117 -6.21 21.37 -0.27
N LYS A 118 -7.00 20.32 0.02
CA LYS A 118 -6.49 18.93 0.16
C LYS A 118 -5.91 18.38 -1.13
N THR A 119 -6.52 18.71 -2.27
CA THR A 119 -6.00 18.33 -3.58
C THR A 119 -4.63 18.96 -3.83
N MET A 120 -4.50 20.27 -3.60
CA MET A 120 -3.23 20.97 -3.83
C MET A 120 -2.15 20.55 -2.84
N GLU A 121 -2.49 20.28 -1.57
CA GLU A 121 -1.57 19.72 -0.58
C GLU A 121 -1.04 18.35 -1.02
N ALA A 122 -1.94 17.44 -1.43
CA ALA A 122 -1.56 16.10 -1.89
C ALA A 122 -0.64 16.17 -3.13
N LEU A 123 -0.94 17.03 -4.10
CA LEU A 123 -0.10 17.23 -5.28
C LEU A 123 1.30 17.78 -4.94
N LYS A 124 1.40 18.68 -3.95
CA LYS A 124 2.68 19.21 -3.46
C LYS A 124 3.52 18.12 -2.77
N VAL A 125 2.91 17.28 -1.95
CA VAL A 125 3.61 16.16 -1.28
C VAL A 125 4.30 15.25 -2.29
N VAL A 126 3.67 14.99 -3.43
CA VAL A 126 4.26 14.14 -4.49
C VAL A 126 4.99 14.95 -5.58
N HIS A 127 5.13 16.26 -5.44
CA HIS A 127 5.86 17.17 -6.34
C HIS A 127 5.35 17.19 -7.79
N ILE A 128 4.01 17.17 -7.99
CA ILE A 128 3.36 17.24 -9.31
C ILE A 128 2.28 18.33 -9.41
N GLU A 129 2.29 19.35 -8.58
CA GLU A 129 1.31 20.44 -8.60
C GLU A 129 1.22 21.16 -9.96
N GLN A 130 2.32 21.20 -10.70
CA GLN A 130 2.37 21.77 -12.05
C GLN A 130 1.61 20.94 -13.09
N LEU A 131 1.24 19.69 -12.76
CA LEU A 131 0.53 18.77 -13.63
C LEU A 131 -0.99 18.77 -13.37
N LYS A 132 -1.51 19.58 -12.45
CA LYS A 132 -2.90 19.53 -11.99
C LYS A 132 -3.93 19.57 -13.13
N ASP A 133 -3.69 20.39 -14.15
CA ASP A 133 -4.59 20.57 -15.29
C ASP A 133 -4.28 19.62 -16.48
N LYS A 134 -3.23 18.77 -16.33
CA LYS A 134 -2.81 17.83 -17.36
C LYS A 134 -3.78 16.65 -17.44
N GLN A 135 -4.10 16.25 -18.64
CA GLN A 135 -4.96 15.09 -18.89
C GLN A 135 -4.25 13.79 -18.54
N ILE A 136 -4.93 12.86 -17.86
CA ILE A 136 -4.36 11.61 -17.35
C ILE A 136 -3.67 10.79 -18.44
N TYR A 137 -4.27 10.69 -19.65
CA TYR A 137 -3.69 9.91 -20.73
C TYR A 137 -2.38 10.51 -21.33
N LYS A 138 -2.04 11.76 -20.97
CA LYS A 138 -0.79 12.44 -21.38
C LYS A 138 0.33 12.29 -20.35
N LEU A 139 0.05 11.68 -19.21
CA LEU A 139 1.05 11.46 -18.17
C LEU A 139 2.00 10.31 -18.56
N SER A 140 3.28 10.45 -18.20
CA SER A 140 4.21 9.32 -18.16
C SER A 140 3.83 8.32 -17.07
N GLY A 141 4.34 7.08 -17.14
CA GLY A 141 4.08 6.06 -16.11
C GLY A 141 4.45 6.52 -14.69
N GLY A 142 5.58 7.21 -14.54
CA GLY A 142 5.99 7.79 -13.26
C GLY A 142 5.07 8.89 -12.76
N GLU A 143 4.63 9.81 -13.65
CA GLU A 143 3.66 10.85 -13.32
C GLU A 143 2.31 10.26 -12.91
N LYS A 144 1.83 9.20 -13.60
CA LYS A 144 0.61 8.46 -13.23
C LYS A 144 0.74 7.83 -11.85
N LYS A 145 1.88 7.21 -11.54
CA LYS A 145 2.12 6.63 -10.21
C LYS A 145 2.08 7.69 -9.11
N LEU A 146 2.72 8.84 -9.30
CA LEU A 146 2.66 9.93 -8.35
C LEU A 146 1.24 10.49 -8.21
N ALA A 147 0.50 10.65 -9.32
CA ALA A 147 -0.90 11.05 -9.30
C ALA A 147 -1.76 10.05 -8.52
N SER A 148 -1.57 8.73 -8.74
CA SER A 148 -2.31 7.70 -7.99
C SER A 148 -2.02 7.74 -6.47
N ILE A 149 -0.81 8.08 -6.06
CA ILE A 149 -0.49 8.29 -4.64
C ILE A 149 -1.19 9.56 -4.13
N ALA A 150 -1.20 10.66 -4.91
CA ALA A 150 -1.88 11.89 -4.52
C ALA A 150 -3.39 11.68 -4.32
N THR A 151 -4.07 10.83 -5.13
CA THR A 151 -5.50 10.53 -4.93
C THR A 151 -5.78 9.92 -3.55
N ILE A 152 -4.83 9.19 -2.99
CA ILE A 152 -4.94 8.61 -1.65
C ILE A 152 -4.61 9.63 -0.58
N LEU A 153 -3.55 10.42 -0.76
CA LEU A 153 -3.09 11.40 0.22
C LEU A 153 -4.11 12.53 0.43
N SER A 154 -4.92 12.87 -0.57
CA SER A 154 -5.95 13.92 -0.49
C SER A 154 -7.03 13.66 0.56
N THR A 155 -7.19 12.42 1.01
CA THR A 155 -8.14 12.04 2.06
C THR A 155 -7.50 11.89 3.45
N GLU A 156 -6.17 12.10 3.54
CA GLU A 156 -5.40 11.97 4.78
C GLU A 156 -5.68 10.65 5.53
N PRO A 157 -5.49 9.49 4.90
CA PRO A 157 -5.76 8.21 5.55
C PRO A 157 -4.77 7.97 6.69
N ASP A 158 -5.17 7.20 7.68
CA ASP A 158 -4.27 6.76 8.77
C ASP A 158 -3.27 5.70 8.30
N VAL A 159 -3.65 4.91 7.30
CA VAL A 159 -2.86 3.79 6.74
C VAL A 159 -2.82 3.87 5.23
N ILE A 160 -1.65 3.64 4.65
CA ILE A 160 -1.46 3.53 3.20
C ILE A 160 -0.95 2.13 2.88
N LEU A 161 -1.72 1.40 2.06
CA LEU A 161 -1.35 0.10 1.51
C LEU A 161 -0.87 0.30 0.07
N MET A 162 0.33 -0.18 -0.26
CA MET A 162 0.91 -0.03 -1.59
C MET A 162 1.24 -1.38 -2.20
N ASP A 163 0.69 -1.65 -3.37
CA ASP A 163 0.95 -2.87 -4.12
C ASP A 163 1.93 -2.57 -5.25
N GLU A 164 3.18 -3.05 -5.13
CA GLU A 164 4.27 -2.89 -6.09
C GLU A 164 4.45 -1.44 -6.59
N PRO A 165 4.66 -0.45 -5.71
CA PRO A 165 4.61 0.96 -6.10
C PRO A 165 5.79 1.42 -6.98
N SER A 166 6.90 0.68 -7.04
CA SER A 166 8.08 0.99 -7.86
C SER A 166 8.07 0.37 -9.25
N VAL A 167 7.11 -0.52 -9.55
CA VAL A 167 7.01 -1.16 -10.86
C VAL A 167 6.84 -0.12 -11.98
N ALA A 168 7.58 -0.31 -13.07
CA ALA A 168 7.62 0.55 -14.25
C ALA A 168 8.16 1.98 -14.00
N LEU A 169 8.78 2.26 -12.86
CA LEU A 169 9.48 3.52 -12.62
C LEU A 169 10.93 3.46 -13.11
N ASP A 170 11.36 4.51 -13.78
CA ASP A 170 12.78 4.74 -14.03
C ASP A 170 13.54 5.04 -12.72
N PRO A 171 14.89 4.96 -12.69
CA PRO A 171 15.68 5.14 -11.47
C PRO A 171 15.45 6.49 -10.77
N LYS A 172 15.20 7.57 -11.52
CA LYS A 172 14.94 8.91 -10.97
C LYS A 172 13.58 8.95 -10.26
N ASN A 173 12.52 8.47 -10.92
CA ASN A 173 11.19 8.42 -10.36
C ASN A 173 11.10 7.45 -9.17
N ARG A 174 11.81 6.31 -9.24
CA ARG A 174 11.95 5.39 -8.11
C ARG A 174 12.60 6.07 -6.89
N ARG A 175 13.70 6.81 -7.07
CA ARG A 175 14.36 7.57 -5.99
C ARG A 175 13.44 8.62 -5.41
N ASN A 176 12.70 9.35 -6.26
CA ASN A 176 11.72 10.33 -5.81
C ASN A 176 10.62 9.68 -4.97
N LEU A 177 10.09 8.53 -5.39
CA LEU A 177 9.09 7.75 -4.63
C LEU A 177 9.62 7.39 -3.24
N ILE A 178 10.86 6.86 -3.14
CA ILE A 178 11.48 6.52 -1.85
C ILE A 178 11.54 7.74 -0.93
N ASN A 179 11.96 8.90 -1.45
CA ASN A 179 12.03 10.13 -0.67
C ASN A 179 10.64 10.56 -0.16
N ILE A 180 9.60 10.47 -1.01
CA ILE A 180 8.21 10.75 -0.62
C ILE A 180 7.77 9.80 0.48
N LEU A 181 7.97 8.49 0.31
CA LEU A 181 7.56 7.47 1.29
C LEU A 181 8.20 7.68 2.67
N ASN A 182 9.46 8.11 2.70
CA ASN A 182 10.18 8.39 3.94
C ASN A 182 9.72 9.68 4.64
N GLN A 183 9.04 10.59 3.94
CA GLN A 183 8.48 11.82 4.51
C GLN A 183 7.03 11.63 5.03
N LEU A 184 6.34 10.57 4.60
CA LEU A 184 4.97 10.30 5.02
C LEU A 184 4.92 9.77 6.45
N ASN A 185 4.09 10.40 7.31
CA ASN A 185 3.90 10.01 8.71
C ASN A 185 2.84 8.92 8.91
N GLN A 186 2.05 8.60 7.89
CA GLN A 186 1.04 7.55 7.93
C GLN A 186 1.68 6.18 8.15
N ALA A 187 0.96 5.28 8.82
CA ALA A 187 1.35 3.87 8.83
C ALA A 187 1.30 3.32 7.40
N LYS A 188 2.28 2.49 7.02
CA LYS A 188 2.39 1.97 5.64
C LYS A 188 2.65 0.46 5.63
N ILE A 189 2.00 -0.24 4.69
CA ILE A 189 2.42 -1.57 4.27
C ILE A 189 2.76 -1.49 2.78
N ILE A 190 4.00 -1.81 2.44
CA ILE A 190 4.53 -1.76 1.07
C ILE A 190 4.82 -3.18 0.62
N ALA A 191 3.95 -3.75 -0.23
CA ALA A 191 4.22 -5.01 -0.90
C ALA A 191 5.11 -4.76 -2.10
N SER A 192 6.30 -5.36 -2.13
CA SER A 192 7.23 -5.20 -3.25
C SER A 192 8.21 -6.36 -3.38
N HIS A 193 8.64 -6.59 -4.63
CA HIS A 193 9.81 -7.39 -4.96
C HIS A 193 11.10 -6.55 -5.08
N ASP A 194 11.00 -5.22 -5.03
CA ASP A 194 12.14 -4.30 -4.97
C ASP A 194 12.68 -4.24 -3.54
N LEU A 195 13.54 -5.20 -3.20
CA LEU A 195 14.08 -5.36 -1.85
C LEU A 195 14.94 -4.18 -1.41
N ASN A 196 15.63 -3.50 -2.35
CA ASN A 196 16.40 -2.29 -2.04
C ASN A 196 15.46 -1.14 -1.64
N MET A 197 14.29 -0.99 -2.29
CA MET A 197 13.31 -0.01 -1.86
C MET A 197 12.77 -0.33 -0.46
N ILE A 198 12.48 -1.61 -0.17
CA ILE A 198 12.06 -2.03 1.17
C ILE A 198 13.14 -1.71 2.22
N MET A 199 14.41 -1.98 1.92
CA MET A 199 15.54 -1.62 2.79
C MET A 199 15.64 -0.11 3.06
N ASP A 200 15.32 0.71 2.04
CA ASP A 200 15.39 2.17 2.12
C ASP A 200 14.18 2.81 2.81
N THR A 201 13.03 2.10 2.93
CA THR A 201 11.75 2.69 3.37
C THR A 201 11.11 2.02 4.58
N CYS A 202 11.52 0.79 4.94
CA CYS A 202 10.86 0.02 5.99
C CYS A 202 11.86 -0.48 7.03
N GLU A 203 11.58 -0.23 8.30
CA GLU A 203 12.39 -0.78 9.41
C GLU A 203 12.02 -2.23 9.75
N ARG A 204 10.79 -2.63 9.47
CA ARG A 204 10.25 -3.96 9.70
C ARG A 204 9.77 -4.59 8.40
N THR A 205 10.00 -5.89 8.26
CA THR A 205 9.56 -6.68 7.11
C THR A 205 8.81 -7.92 7.57
N ILE A 206 7.71 -8.20 6.87
CA ILE A 206 6.95 -9.45 6.95
C ILE A 206 7.30 -10.26 5.69
N LEU A 207 7.91 -11.43 5.85
CA LEU A 207 8.21 -12.37 4.78
C LEU A 207 7.07 -13.38 4.66
N LEU A 208 6.42 -13.36 3.49
CA LEU A 208 5.32 -14.25 3.15
C LEU A 208 5.80 -15.34 2.17
N SER A 209 5.59 -16.60 2.51
CA SER A 209 5.83 -17.74 1.63
C SER A 209 4.70 -18.74 1.76
N ASP A 210 4.26 -19.34 0.64
CA ASP A 210 3.17 -20.32 0.57
C ASP A 210 1.90 -19.92 1.36
N GLY A 211 1.56 -18.62 1.28
CA GLY A 211 0.39 -18.07 1.97
C GLY A 211 0.52 -17.95 3.48
N LYS A 212 1.72 -18.09 4.05
CA LYS A 212 2.02 -18.00 5.48
C LYS A 212 3.08 -16.95 5.77
N ILE A 213 3.02 -16.34 6.95
CA ILE A 213 4.13 -15.52 7.45
C ILE A 213 5.22 -16.45 7.96
N ILE A 214 6.37 -16.42 7.31
CA ILE A 214 7.54 -17.21 7.70
C ILE A 214 8.40 -16.44 8.71
N LYS A 215 8.54 -15.13 8.52
CA LYS A 215 9.30 -14.26 9.41
C LYS A 215 8.64 -12.89 9.49
N ASP A 216 8.74 -12.27 10.66
CA ASP A 216 8.27 -10.92 10.95
C ASP A 216 9.26 -10.25 11.89
N GLY A 217 9.96 -9.21 11.45
CA GLY A 217 11.03 -8.60 12.24
C GLY A 217 11.80 -7.50 11.52
N ASN A 218 13.02 -7.23 11.99
CA ASN A 218 13.89 -6.20 11.41
C ASN A 218 14.18 -6.46 9.94
N THR A 219 14.01 -5.43 9.10
CA THR A 219 14.17 -5.54 7.63
C THR A 219 15.56 -6.04 7.24
N LYS A 220 16.63 -5.51 7.83
CA LYS A 220 17.98 -5.92 7.48
C LYS A 220 18.29 -7.36 7.89
N GLU A 221 17.82 -7.77 9.07
CA GLU A 221 18.01 -9.13 9.55
C GLU A 221 17.30 -10.17 8.67
N ILE A 222 16.13 -9.82 8.14
CA ILE A 222 15.36 -10.72 7.26
C ILE A 222 15.95 -10.71 5.85
N LEU A 223 16.13 -9.54 5.24
CA LEU A 223 16.50 -9.45 3.82
C LEU A 223 17.97 -9.81 3.54
N LEU A 224 18.83 -9.82 4.55
CA LEU A 224 20.24 -10.25 4.43
C LEU A 224 20.49 -11.68 4.90
N ASP A 225 19.47 -12.38 5.38
CA ASP A 225 19.53 -13.81 5.69
C ASP A 225 19.39 -14.61 4.38
N LYS A 226 20.55 -15.00 3.83
CA LYS A 226 20.65 -15.67 2.52
C LYS A 226 19.86 -16.99 2.48
N GLU A 227 19.99 -17.81 3.51
CA GLU A 227 19.32 -19.13 3.56
C GLU A 227 17.80 -18.94 3.60
N LEU A 228 17.31 -18.05 4.46
CA LEU A 228 15.89 -17.71 4.56
C LEU A 228 15.31 -17.17 3.25
N MET A 229 16.06 -16.30 2.54
CA MET A 229 15.61 -15.70 1.28
C MET A 229 15.57 -16.75 0.16
N GLU A 230 16.61 -17.58 0.00
CA GLU A 230 16.67 -18.65 -1.00
C GLU A 230 15.55 -19.70 -0.77
N GLU A 231 15.32 -20.13 0.47
CA GLU A 231 14.21 -21.04 0.83
C GLU A 231 12.83 -20.42 0.52
N SER A 232 12.71 -19.10 0.59
CA SER A 232 11.49 -18.37 0.25
C SER A 232 11.36 -18.03 -1.24
N GLY A 233 12.29 -18.50 -2.09
CA GLY A 233 12.32 -18.27 -3.54
C GLY A 233 12.67 -16.83 -3.90
N LEU A 234 13.50 -16.18 -3.10
CA LEU A 234 13.96 -14.80 -3.29
C LEU A 234 15.49 -14.72 -3.35
N GLU A 235 16.00 -13.69 -4.00
CA GLU A 235 17.42 -13.33 -3.99
C GLU A 235 17.69 -12.27 -2.92
N LEU A 236 18.96 -12.06 -2.59
CA LEU A 236 19.37 -10.95 -1.71
C LEU A 236 19.14 -9.59 -2.41
N PRO A 237 19.01 -8.49 -1.64
CA PRO A 237 19.02 -7.15 -2.21
C PRO A 237 20.29 -6.90 -3.02
N LEU A 238 20.20 -6.10 -4.09
CA LEU A 238 21.37 -5.78 -4.92
C LEU A 238 22.44 -5.05 -4.13
N GLY A 239 23.67 -5.58 -4.21
CA GLY A 239 24.84 -5.01 -3.51
C GLY A 239 25.18 -5.69 -2.17
N TYR A 240 24.50 -6.76 -1.83
CA TYR A 240 24.72 -7.55 -0.61
C TYR A 240 25.02 -9.00 -0.92
#